data_1c1434d0dd5f6a4e2b18f254f35e25ce
#
_entry.id   1c1434d0dd5f6a4e2b18f254f35e25ce
#
_cell.length_a   1.000
_cell.length_b   1.000
_cell.length_c   1.000
_cell.angle_alpha   90.00
_cell.angle_beta   90.00
_cell.angle_gamma   90.00
#
_symmetry.space_group_name_H-M   'P 1'
#
loop_
_entity.id
_entity.type
_entity.pdbx_description
1 polymer ?
#
loop_
_entity_poly.entity_id
_entity_poly.type
_entity_poly.pdbx_seq_one_letter_code
_entity_poly.pdbx_strand_id
1 'polypeptide(L)'
;MDARVALLQLWTVFVLLSAALKWTDCAKIYTNTWAVQIKAGPEEADRIARKHGFINHGNVFGDYYHFRHRAVEKRSVFGHRGMHTRLHKEPQVQWAEQQVIRKRKKRDMYEEPSDPDFPKQWYLVTHQDLNTKAAWAQGYTGRGVVVTILDDGIEKDHPDLISNYDPEASYDVNDGDADPQPRYTQRNENRHGTRCAGEVAAAANNGVCGVGVAYNAKIGGVRMLDGEVTDVVEAHSLSLNPQHIHIYSASWGPEDDGKSLDGPAKLAKEAFLQGITKGRGGLGSIFVWASGNGGREQDSCNCDGYTNSIYTLSISSTTQSGNVPWYSEPCSSTLATTFSSGNPGEKQIVTTDLRQKCTDSHTGTSASAPLAAGIIALTLEANMNLTWRDMQHLVVRTSRPGHLSAVDWKTNGVGRRGREQAILKGSGPWK
;
A
#
# COMPACT_ATOMS: atom_id res chain seq x y z
N MET A 1 53.84 27.70 1.16
CA MET A 1 52.52 28.13 0.68
C MET A 1 51.93 29.01 1.78
N ASP A 2 51.72 30.29 1.48
CA ASP A 2 51.43 31.31 2.49
C ASP A 2 50.04 31.06 3.12
N ALA A 3 49.98 30.97 4.43
CA ALA A 3 48.74 30.70 5.20
C ALA A 3 47.60 31.68 4.84
N ARG A 4 47.96 32.88 4.38
CA ARG A 4 46.99 33.88 3.90
C ARG A 4 46.31 33.50 2.62
N VAL A 5 47.02 32.83 1.68
CA VAL A 5 46.44 32.36 0.42
C VAL A 5 45.50 31.19 0.62
N ALA A 6 45.83 30.27 1.55
CA ALA A 6 44.96 29.15 1.93
C ALA A 6 43.65 29.61 2.63
N LEU A 7 43.75 30.63 3.50
CA LEU A 7 42.58 31.24 4.13
C LEU A 7 41.64 31.94 3.13
N LEU A 8 42.24 32.65 2.13
CA LEU A 8 41.42 33.29 1.09
C LEU A 8 40.73 32.26 0.19
N GLN A 9 41.40 31.16 -0.14
CA GLN A 9 40.77 30.06 -0.91
C GLN A 9 39.68 29.37 -0.15
N LEU A 10 39.85 29.12 1.15
CA LEU A 10 38.79 28.59 2.02
C LEU A 10 37.58 29.54 2.14
N TRP A 11 37.85 30.85 2.21
CA TRP A 11 36.79 31.86 2.30
C TRP A 11 36.03 31.98 0.97
N THR A 12 36.68 31.93 -0.17
CA THR A 12 36.03 31.93 -1.51
C THR A 12 35.19 30.67 -1.73
N VAL A 13 35.68 29.49 -1.33
CA VAL A 13 34.90 28.24 -1.39
C VAL A 13 33.69 28.28 -0.44
N PHE A 14 33.84 28.85 0.74
CA PHE A 14 32.73 29.01 1.70
C PHE A 14 31.66 29.99 1.19
N VAL A 15 32.08 31.11 0.57
CA VAL A 15 31.17 32.08 -0.04
C VAL A 15 30.44 31.49 -1.25
N LEU A 16 31.14 30.71 -2.09
CA LEU A 16 30.53 30.02 -3.23
C LEU A 16 29.57 28.90 -2.78
N LEU A 17 29.92 28.15 -1.73
CA LEU A 17 29.03 27.15 -1.12
C LEU A 17 27.83 27.79 -0.44
N SER A 18 28.01 28.92 0.25
CA SER A 18 26.89 29.64 0.89
C SER A 18 25.98 30.33 -0.13
N ALA A 19 26.52 30.78 -1.27
CA ALA A 19 25.72 31.26 -2.39
C ALA A 19 24.94 30.12 -3.10
N ALA A 20 25.56 28.93 -3.25
CA ALA A 20 24.88 27.76 -3.79
C ALA A 20 23.77 27.22 -2.86
N LEU A 21 23.95 27.34 -1.53
CA LEU A 21 22.93 26.93 -0.53
C LEU A 21 21.72 27.90 -0.45
N LYS A 22 21.84 29.12 -0.94
CA LYS A 22 20.70 30.06 -1.03
C LYS A 22 19.78 29.86 -2.23
N TRP A 23 20.08 28.93 -3.13
CA TRP A 23 19.31 28.68 -4.35
C TRP A 23 18.44 27.42 -4.28
N THR A 24 18.02 27.00 -3.11
CA THR A 24 16.89 26.07 -2.98
C THR A 24 15.56 26.82 -2.90
N ASP A 25 15.37 27.80 -3.79
CA ASP A 25 14.02 28.25 -4.11
C ASP A 25 13.33 27.10 -4.84
N CYS A 26 12.24 26.60 -4.26
CA CYS A 26 11.44 25.52 -4.84
C CYS A 26 11.10 25.87 -6.29
N ALA A 27 11.70 25.21 -7.26
CA ALA A 27 11.47 25.47 -8.67
C ALA A 27 9.97 25.46 -8.95
N LYS A 28 9.43 26.60 -9.41
CA LYS A 28 8.02 26.72 -9.76
C LYS A 28 7.72 25.80 -10.92
N ILE A 29 6.75 24.91 -10.75
CA ILE A 29 6.26 24.04 -11.84
C ILE A 29 5.04 24.71 -12.44
N TYR A 30 5.18 25.23 -13.67
CA TYR A 30 4.13 25.88 -14.42
C TYR A 30 3.21 24.85 -15.08
N THR A 31 1.90 25.15 -15.08
CA THR A 31 0.88 24.37 -15.77
C THR A 31 0.66 24.89 -17.19
N ASN A 32 -0.22 24.25 -17.93
CA ASN A 32 -0.71 24.75 -19.22
C ASN A 32 -2.00 25.59 -19.08
N THR A 33 -2.24 26.14 -17.90
CA THR A 33 -3.45 26.94 -17.61
C THR A 33 -3.10 28.35 -17.15
N TRP A 34 -4.01 29.27 -17.39
CA TRP A 34 -3.94 30.68 -17.00
C TRP A 34 -5.21 31.09 -16.25
N ALA A 35 -5.06 31.93 -15.26
CA ALA A 35 -6.15 32.72 -14.73
C ALA A 35 -6.11 34.09 -15.42
N VAL A 36 -7.25 34.54 -15.94
CA VAL A 36 -7.35 35.74 -16.74
C VAL A 36 -8.51 36.60 -16.24
N GLN A 37 -8.28 37.86 -16.00
CA GLN A 37 -9.31 38.85 -15.60
C GLN A 37 -9.83 39.62 -16.79
N ILE A 38 -11.16 39.51 -17.09
CA ILE A 38 -11.83 40.13 -18.23
C ILE A 38 -13.18 40.68 -17.77
N LYS A 39 -13.30 42.01 -17.69
CA LYS A 39 -14.55 42.68 -17.23
C LYS A 39 -15.68 42.66 -18.26
N ALA A 40 -15.38 42.40 -19.51
CA ALA A 40 -16.35 42.45 -20.60
C ALA A 40 -17.29 41.23 -20.69
N GLY A 41 -17.21 40.29 -19.72
CA GLY A 41 -18.11 39.16 -19.61
C GLY A 41 -17.66 37.88 -20.34
N PRO A 42 -18.46 36.80 -20.27
CA PRO A 42 -18.08 35.48 -20.73
C PRO A 42 -17.90 35.37 -22.24
N GLU A 43 -18.69 36.08 -23.03
CA GLU A 43 -18.59 36.04 -24.49
C GLU A 43 -17.26 36.60 -24.99
N GLU A 44 -16.79 37.67 -24.37
CA GLU A 44 -15.49 38.26 -24.68
C GLU A 44 -14.34 37.37 -24.19
N ALA A 45 -14.49 36.73 -23.03
CA ALA A 45 -13.52 35.73 -22.54
C ALA A 45 -13.38 34.57 -23.53
N ASP A 46 -14.50 34.09 -24.08
CA ASP A 46 -14.50 33.05 -25.11
C ASP A 46 -13.84 33.51 -26.42
N ARG A 47 -14.09 34.74 -26.83
CA ARG A 47 -13.50 35.34 -28.03
C ARG A 47 -11.97 35.42 -27.90
N ILE A 48 -11.50 35.94 -26.76
CA ILE A 48 -10.06 36.10 -26.47
C ILE A 48 -9.38 34.71 -26.35
N ALA A 49 -10.01 33.78 -25.66
CA ALA A 49 -9.49 32.43 -25.54
C ALA A 49 -9.28 31.80 -26.92
N ARG A 50 -10.30 31.80 -27.77
CA ARG A 50 -10.22 31.25 -29.15
C ARG A 50 -9.17 31.96 -30.01
N LYS A 51 -9.08 33.26 -29.94
CA LYS A 51 -8.11 34.09 -30.69
C LYS A 51 -6.67 33.67 -30.41
N HIS A 52 -6.35 33.29 -29.17
CA HIS A 52 -5.00 32.95 -28.75
C HIS A 52 -4.76 31.43 -28.57
N GLY A 53 -5.67 30.58 -29.03
CA GLY A 53 -5.52 29.13 -29.00
C GLY A 53 -5.77 28.50 -27.62
N PHE A 54 -6.47 29.20 -26.75
CA PHE A 54 -6.91 28.68 -25.46
C PHE A 54 -8.31 28.09 -25.55
N ILE A 55 -8.59 27.17 -24.62
CA ILE A 55 -9.93 26.72 -24.26
C ILE A 55 -10.31 27.45 -22.98
N ASN A 56 -11.43 28.16 -23.01
CA ASN A 56 -12.03 28.71 -21.81
C ASN A 56 -12.78 27.62 -21.06
N HIS A 57 -12.38 27.35 -19.82
CA HIS A 57 -13.04 26.39 -18.91
C HIS A 57 -14.15 27.05 -18.09
N GLY A 58 -14.45 28.32 -18.36
CA GLY A 58 -15.51 29.05 -17.71
C GLY A 58 -15.02 30.06 -16.65
N ASN A 59 -16.00 30.72 -16.06
CA ASN A 59 -15.79 31.68 -14.99
C ASN A 59 -15.40 30.96 -13.68
N VAL A 60 -14.42 31.54 -12.99
CA VAL A 60 -13.99 31.03 -11.67
C VAL A 60 -14.77 31.75 -10.57
N PHE A 61 -14.78 33.06 -10.60
CA PHE A 61 -15.60 33.99 -9.82
C PHE A 61 -15.43 35.42 -10.35
N GLY A 62 -16.44 36.29 -10.19
CA GLY A 62 -16.42 37.67 -10.68
C GLY A 62 -15.98 37.72 -12.15
N ASP A 63 -14.97 38.53 -12.45
CA ASP A 63 -14.43 38.72 -13.79
C ASP A 63 -13.25 37.79 -14.12
N TYR A 64 -12.99 36.75 -13.33
CA TYR A 64 -11.86 35.83 -13.52
C TYR A 64 -12.28 34.56 -14.24
N TYR A 65 -11.51 34.20 -15.28
CA TYR A 65 -11.73 33.04 -16.16
C TYR A 65 -10.56 32.11 -16.14
N HIS A 66 -10.83 30.79 -16.33
CA HIS A 66 -9.82 29.74 -16.38
C HIS A 66 -9.56 29.32 -17.83
N PHE A 67 -8.39 29.65 -18.35
CA PHE A 67 -7.95 29.34 -19.70
C PHE A 67 -6.95 28.20 -19.70
N ARG A 68 -7.04 27.27 -20.67
CA ARG A 68 -6.08 26.17 -20.88
C ARG A 68 -5.58 26.18 -22.32
N HIS A 69 -4.27 26.11 -22.50
CA HIS A 69 -3.64 26.02 -23.83
C HIS A 69 -3.23 24.58 -24.14
N ARG A 70 -3.65 24.05 -25.33
CA ARG A 70 -3.42 22.66 -25.71
C ARG A 70 -1.97 22.34 -26.06
N ALA A 71 -1.25 23.26 -26.66
CA ALA A 71 0.11 23.11 -27.15
C ALA A 71 1.19 23.46 -26.11
N VAL A 72 0.82 23.86 -24.90
CA VAL A 72 1.76 24.14 -23.81
C VAL A 72 1.82 22.90 -22.90
N GLU A 73 3.02 22.52 -22.49
CA GLU A 73 3.24 21.37 -21.60
C GLU A 73 2.60 21.58 -20.23
N LYS A 74 2.00 20.52 -19.68
CA LYS A 74 1.31 20.55 -18.38
C LYS A 74 2.26 20.76 -17.18
N ARG A 75 3.54 20.48 -17.34
CA ARG A 75 4.55 20.61 -16.29
C ARG A 75 5.84 21.13 -16.90
N SER A 76 6.20 22.37 -16.59
CA SER A 76 7.43 23.01 -17.03
C SER A 76 8.05 23.78 -15.88
N VAL A 77 9.36 23.78 -15.79
CA VAL A 77 10.12 24.64 -14.85
C VAL A 77 10.23 26.07 -15.35
N PHE A 78 9.85 26.34 -16.61
CA PHE A 78 9.84 27.67 -17.20
C PHE A 78 8.42 28.12 -17.55
N GLY A 79 8.08 29.34 -17.20
CA GLY A 79 6.82 29.98 -17.60
C GLY A 79 6.81 30.32 -19.10
N HIS A 80 5.65 30.21 -19.72
CA HIS A 80 5.48 30.51 -21.17
C HIS A 80 5.28 32.01 -21.42
N ARG A 81 6.37 32.77 -21.45
CA ARG A 81 6.38 34.23 -21.61
C ARG A 81 5.61 34.71 -22.84
N GLY A 82 5.68 33.98 -23.96
CA GLY A 82 5.00 34.37 -25.20
C GLY A 82 3.48 34.45 -25.09
N MET A 83 2.84 33.47 -24.43
CA MET A 83 1.39 33.46 -24.19
C MET A 83 0.98 34.53 -23.17
N HIS A 84 1.77 34.68 -22.11
CA HIS A 84 1.57 35.72 -21.13
C HIS A 84 1.52 37.11 -21.81
N THR A 85 2.52 37.45 -22.64
CA THR A 85 2.59 38.71 -23.38
C THR A 85 1.41 38.90 -24.38
N ARG A 86 0.96 37.82 -25.03
CA ARG A 86 -0.18 37.87 -25.96
C ARG A 86 -1.48 38.21 -25.25
N LEU A 87 -1.73 37.59 -24.10
CA LEU A 87 -2.93 37.89 -23.29
C LEU A 87 -2.92 39.35 -22.78
N HIS A 88 -1.79 39.83 -22.30
CA HIS A 88 -1.66 41.20 -21.80
C HIS A 88 -1.78 42.29 -22.89
N LYS A 89 -1.68 41.91 -24.18
CA LYS A 89 -1.92 42.87 -25.30
C LYS A 89 -3.40 43.05 -25.64
N GLU A 90 -4.29 42.22 -25.11
CA GLU A 90 -5.73 42.35 -25.30
C GLU A 90 -6.27 43.51 -24.43
N PRO A 91 -6.96 44.52 -25.02
CA PRO A 91 -7.45 45.66 -24.26
C PRO A 91 -8.40 45.33 -23.12
N GLN A 92 -9.11 44.20 -23.23
CA GLN A 92 -10.10 43.76 -22.25
C GLN A 92 -9.49 42.90 -21.15
N VAL A 93 -8.22 42.47 -21.28
CA VAL A 93 -7.50 41.69 -20.27
C VAL A 93 -6.83 42.66 -19.29
N GLN A 94 -7.32 42.70 -18.07
CA GLN A 94 -6.74 43.52 -17.01
C GLN A 94 -5.56 42.84 -16.33
N TRP A 95 -5.63 41.51 -16.21
CA TRP A 95 -4.60 40.71 -15.61
C TRP A 95 -4.64 39.30 -16.18
N ALA A 96 -3.49 38.67 -16.32
CA ALA A 96 -3.34 37.26 -16.70
C ALA A 96 -2.11 36.65 -16.04
N GLU A 97 -2.23 35.44 -15.51
CA GLU A 97 -1.11 34.72 -14.88
C GLU A 97 -1.16 33.27 -15.21
N GLN A 98 -0.02 32.72 -15.67
CA GLN A 98 0.14 31.26 -15.83
C GLN A 98 0.17 30.60 -14.47
N GLN A 99 -0.66 29.56 -14.29
CA GLN A 99 -0.81 28.91 -13.01
C GLN A 99 0.37 28.00 -12.70
N VAL A 100 0.76 27.97 -11.43
CA VAL A 100 1.81 27.10 -10.91
C VAL A 100 1.21 26.04 -9.99
N ILE A 101 1.79 24.85 -10.00
CA ILE A 101 1.42 23.78 -9.08
C ILE A 101 1.87 24.19 -7.68
N ARG A 102 0.94 24.31 -6.77
CA ARG A 102 1.20 24.59 -5.36
C ARG A 102 0.93 23.33 -4.54
N LYS A 103 1.97 22.82 -3.90
CA LYS A 103 1.77 21.75 -2.90
C LYS A 103 1.01 22.31 -1.70
N ARG A 104 -0.06 21.62 -1.30
CA ARG A 104 -0.80 21.90 -0.06
C ARG A 104 -0.77 20.66 0.78
N LYS A 105 -0.41 20.78 2.05
CA LYS A 105 -0.54 19.72 3.05
C LYS A 105 -1.76 20.03 3.91
N LYS A 106 -2.50 19.02 4.29
CA LYS A 106 -3.46 19.14 5.39
C LYS A 106 -2.70 19.62 6.63
N ARG A 107 -3.30 20.49 7.42
CA ARG A 107 -2.70 21.00 8.65
C ARG A 107 -3.06 20.17 9.88
N ASP A 108 -3.62 18.97 9.66
CA ASP A 108 -3.88 18.03 10.73
C ASP A 108 -2.52 17.55 11.25
N MET A 109 -2.28 17.71 12.55
CA MET A 109 -1.15 17.07 13.19
C MET A 109 -1.47 15.58 13.28
N TYR A 110 -0.54 14.74 12.82
CA TYR A 110 -0.61 13.31 13.08
C TYR A 110 -0.41 13.10 14.58
N GLU A 111 -1.39 12.50 15.22
CA GLU A 111 -1.29 11.98 16.58
C GLU A 111 -1.09 10.48 16.52
N GLU A 112 -0.18 9.96 17.32
CA GLU A 112 0.02 8.51 17.41
C GLU A 112 -1.25 7.86 17.98
N PRO A 113 -1.61 6.65 17.48
CA PRO A 113 -2.72 5.89 18.05
C PRO A 113 -2.58 5.72 19.58
N SER A 114 -3.69 5.87 20.28
CA SER A 114 -3.76 5.77 21.74
C SER A 114 -4.24 4.42 22.25
N ASP A 115 -4.40 3.46 21.35
CA ASP A 115 -4.93 2.12 21.66
C ASP A 115 -4.00 1.36 22.60
N PRO A 116 -4.53 0.57 23.56
CA PRO A 116 -3.76 0.03 24.69
C PRO A 116 -2.63 -0.91 24.28
N ASP A 117 -2.77 -1.64 23.19
CA ASP A 117 -1.76 -2.57 22.69
C ASP A 117 -0.87 -1.97 21.59
N PHE A 118 -1.14 -0.76 21.09
CA PHE A 118 -0.31 -0.10 20.10
C PHE A 118 1.17 -0.01 20.48
N PRO A 119 1.54 0.30 21.74
CA PRO A 119 2.95 0.29 22.15
C PRO A 119 3.63 -1.09 22.08
N LYS A 120 2.86 -2.17 22.07
CA LYS A 120 3.37 -3.54 21.92
C LYS A 120 3.63 -3.93 20.46
N GLN A 121 3.04 -3.19 19.50
CA GLN A 121 3.17 -3.41 18.05
C GLN A 121 4.52 -2.90 17.55
N TRP A 122 5.60 -3.54 17.98
CA TRP A 122 6.98 -3.17 17.72
C TRP A 122 7.29 -2.96 16.23
N TYR A 123 6.64 -3.73 15.35
CA TYR A 123 6.77 -3.65 13.90
C TYR A 123 6.16 -2.37 13.28
N LEU A 124 5.40 -1.58 14.07
CA LEU A 124 4.83 -0.29 13.68
C LEU A 124 5.48 0.90 14.39
N VAL A 125 6.19 0.69 15.51
CA VAL A 125 6.61 1.77 16.42
C VAL A 125 8.13 1.94 16.58
N THR A 126 8.96 1.00 16.11
CA THR A 126 10.42 1.03 16.28
C THR A 126 11.13 1.62 15.07
N HIS A 127 12.43 1.96 15.21
CA HIS A 127 13.26 2.45 14.08
C HIS A 127 13.50 1.42 12.97
N GLN A 128 13.22 0.16 13.22
CA GLN A 128 13.36 -0.95 12.27
C GLN A 128 12.01 -1.46 11.77
N ASP A 129 10.97 -0.65 11.87
CA ASP A 129 9.58 -0.97 11.56
C ASP A 129 9.24 -0.95 10.06
N LEU A 130 7.97 -1.20 9.77
CA LEU A 130 7.38 -1.14 8.42
C LEU A 130 7.27 0.30 7.87
N ASN A 131 7.66 1.33 8.65
CA ASN A 131 7.55 2.74 8.32
C ASN A 131 6.11 3.22 8.04
N THR A 132 5.13 2.60 8.64
CA THR A 132 3.70 2.92 8.48
C THR A 132 3.35 4.29 9.04
N LYS A 133 3.98 4.70 10.16
CA LYS A 133 3.79 6.03 10.75
C LYS A 133 4.08 7.16 9.77
N ALA A 134 5.06 6.99 8.88
CA ALA A 134 5.38 7.98 7.86
C ALA A 134 4.27 8.10 6.80
N ALA A 135 3.58 7.00 6.48
CA ALA A 135 2.40 7.01 5.60
C ALA A 135 1.20 7.66 6.31
N TRP A 136 0.94 7.29 7.55
CA TRP A 136 -0.13 7.87 8.37
C TRP A 136 0.04 9.37 8.57
N ALA A 137 1.27 9.83 8.85
CA ALA A 137 1.59 11.26 8.96
C ALA A 137 1.37 12.05 7.66
N GLN A 138 1.33 11.36 6.52
CA GLN A 138 0.95 11.93 5.21
C GLN A 138 -0.55 11.84 4.93
N GLY A 139 -1.32 11.22 5.83
CA GLY A 139 -2.76 11.05 5.75
C GLY A 139 -3.22 9.77 5.04
N TYR A 140 -2.30 8.84 4.75
CA TYR A 140 -2.64 7.54 4.16
C TYR A 140 -2.89 6.52 5.28
N THR A 141 -4.10 6.03 5.37
CA THR A 141 -4.58 5.15 6.45
C THR A 141 -5.38 3.94 5.94
N GLY A 142 -5.47 3.79 4.61
CA GLY A 142 -6.24 2.75 3.93
C GLY A 142 -7.66 3.17 3.54
N ARG A 143 -8.02 4.44 3.69
CA ARG A 143 -9.37 4.94 3.42
C ARG A 143 -9.77 4.72 1.96
N GLY A 144 -10.97 4.15 1.75
CA GLY A 144 -11.51 3.85 0.44
C GLY A 144 -10.96 2.55 -0.19
N VAL A 145 -10.09 1.83 0.51
CA VAL A 145 -9.61 0.52 0.09
C VAL A 145 -10.37 -0.58 0.81
N VAL A 146 -10.70 -1.64 0.10
CA VAL A 146 -11.41 -2.82 0.61
C VAL A 146 -10.48 -4.03 0.53
N VAL A 147 -10.30 -4.70 1.68
CA VAL A 147 -9.50 -5.92 1.82
C VAL A 147 -10.39 -7.04 2.29
N THR A 148 -10.24 -8.23 1.76
CA THR A 148 -10.89 -9.44 2.30
C THR A 148 -9.87 -10.48 2.72
N ILE A 149 -10.14 -11.13 3.84
CA ILE A 149 -9.36 -12.25 4.38
C ILE A 149 -10.05 -13.55 3.95
N LEU A 150 -9.36 -14.37 3.16
CA LEU A 150 -9.82 -15.70 2.78
C LEU A 150 -9.30 -16.70 3.82
N ASP A 151 -10.16 -17.17 4.74
CA ASP A 151 -9.69 -17.93 5.91
C ASP A 151 -10.81 -18.77 6.58
N ASP A 152 -10.73 -18.96 7.90
CA ASP A 152 -11.68 -19.69 8.73
C ASP A 152 -12.87 -18.85 9.24
N GLY A 153 -13.00 -17.62 8.76
CA GLY A 153 -14.03 -16.64 9.12
C GLY A 153 -13.46 -15.35 9.71
N ILE A 154 -14.36 -14.41 10.00
CA ILE A 154 -14.04 -13.14 10.67
C ILE A 154 -15.10 -12.84 11.74
N GLU A 155 -14.67 -12.57 12.97
CA GLU A 155 -15.56 -12.08 14.03
C GLU A 155 -15.96 -10.64 13.71
N LYS A 156 -17.01 -10.49 12.88
CA LYS A 156 -17.45 -9.21 12.30
C LYS A 156 -17.91 -8.17 13.32
N ASP A 157 -18.33 -8.63 14.50
CA ASP A 157 -18.79 -7.82 15.62
C ASP A 157 -17.70 -7.58 16.68
N HIS A 158 -16.45 -7.97 16.40
CA HIS A 158 -15.32 -7.63 17.26
C HIS A 158 -15.22 -6.11 17.38
N PRO A 159 -15.12 -5.53 18.60
CA PRO A 159 -15.17 -4.09 18.82
C PRO A 159 -14.07 -3.31 18.07
N ASP A 160 -12.97 -3.97 17.74
CA ASP A 160 -11.85 -3.38 17.00
C ASP A 160 -11.95 -3.55 15.46
N LEU A 161 -12.96 -4.31 14.98
CA LEU A 161 -13.17 -4.55 13.54
C LEU A 161 -14.49 -3.97 13.03
N ILE A 162 -15.51 -3.89 13.87
CA ILE A 162 -16.90 -3.58 13.49
C ILE A 162 -17.04 -2.26 12.71
N SER A 163 -16.24 -1.22 13.04
CA SER A 163 -16.29 0.07 12.36
C SER A 163 -15.78 0.01 10.92
N ASN A 164 -14.90 -0.94 10.63
CA ASN A 164 -14.30 -1.17 9.34
C ASN A 164 -14.90 -2.35 8.58
N TYR A 165 -15.72 -3.15 9.24
CA TYR A 165 -16.35 -4.32 8.64
C TYR A 165 -17.17 -3.96 7.39
N ASP A 166 -17.03 -4.78 6.37
CA ASP A 166 -17.68 -4.62 5.07
C ASP A 166 -18.40 -5.93 4.68
N PRO A 167 -19.75 -5.96 4.74
CA PRO A 167 -20.51 -7.13 4.36
C PRO A 167 -20.42 -7.46 2.85
N GLU A 168 -20.18 -6.46 1.98
CA GLU A 168 -20.00 -6.70 0.54
C GLU A 168 -18.64 -7.34 0.20
N ALA A 169 -17.69 -7.30 1.15
CA ALA A 169 -16.41 -7.99 1.06
C ALA A 169 -16.38 -9.32 1.82
N SER A 170 -17.55 -9.84 2.22
CA SER A 170 -17.69 -11.00 3.12
C SER A 170 -18.66 -12.03 2.58
N TYR A 171 -18.36 -13.31 2.86
CA TYR A 171 -19.25 -14.44 2.54
C TYR A 171 -18.84 -15.70 3.31
N ASP A 172 -19.80 -16.58 3.57
CA ASP A 172 -19.54 -17.94 4.05
C ASP A 172 -19.69 -18.92 2.88
N VAL A 173 -18.57 -19.45 2.40
CA VAL A 173 -18.57 -20.45 1.32
C VAL A 173 -18.82 -21.84 1.85
N ASN A 174 -18.50 -22.11 3.13
CA ASN A 174 -18.73 -23.41 3.75
C ASN A 174 -20.23 -23.72 3.96
N ASP A 175 -20.98 -22.74 4.47
CA ASP A 175 -22.42 -22.91 4.75
C ASP A 175 -23.29 -22.29 3.64
N GLY A 176 -22.72 -21.49 2.72
CA GLY A 176 -23.41 -20.93 1.56
C GLY A 176 -24.28 -19.72 1.87
N ASP A 177 -23.85 -18.88 2.82
CA ASP A 177 -24.60 -17.68 3.22
C ASP A 177 -23.70 -16.42 3.32
N ALA A 178 -24.29 -15.29 3.73
CA ALA A 178 -23.59 -14.01 3.81
C ALA A 178 -22.92 -13.74 5.17
N ASP A 179 -22.99 -14.66 6.13
CA ASP A 179 -22.46 -14.47 7.48
C ASP A 179 -21.09 -15.14 7.67
N PRO A 180 -19.99 -14.43 7.58
CA PRO A 180 -18.65 -14.99 7.68
C PRO A 180 -18.21 -15.25 9.12
N GLN A 181 -19.14 -15.22 10.09
CA GLN A 181 -18.82 -15.42 11.50
C GLN A 181 -18.15 -16.77 11.73
N PRO A 182 -17.02 -16.84 12.43
CA PRO A 182 -16.35 -18.09 12.67
C PRO A 182 -17.15 -18.99 13.61
N ARG A 183 -17.10 -20.30 13.37
CA ARG A 183 -17.69 -21.30 14.28
C ARG A 183 -16.89 -21.35 15.57
N TYR A 184 -17.52 -21.10 16.69
CA TYR A 184 -16.89 -21.11 18.01
C TYR A 184 -16.75 -22.51 18.56
N THR A 185 -15.52 -22.91 18.85
CA THR A 185 -15.19 -24.18 19.51
C THR A 185 -14.59 -23.94 20.89
N GLN A 186 -14.45 -24.97 21.69
CA GLN A 186 -13.80 -24.86 23.01
C GLN A 186 -12.32 -24.48 22.90
N ARG A 187 -11.66 -24.90 21.82
CA ARG A 187 -10.24 -24.65 21.55
C ARG A 187 -9.98 -23.39 20.71
N ASN A 188 -11.05 -22.66 20.34
CA ASN A 188 -10.97 -21.49 19.45
C ASN A 188 -10.20 -21.82 18.15
N GLU A 189 -10.57 -22.93 17.50
CA GLU A 189 -9.85 -23.43 16.31
C GLU A 189 -9.94 -22.44 15.15
N ASN A 190 -11.09 -21.78 14.96
CA ASN A 190 -11.35 -20.84 13.86
C ASN A 190 -11.05 -19.37 14.26
N ARG A 191 -9.89 -19.12 14.83
CA ARG A 191 -9.46 -17.77 15.26
C ARG A 191 -8.56 -17.08 14.25
N HIS A 192 -8.08 -17.83 13.27
CA HIS A 192 -6.98 -17.41 12.43
C HIS A 192 -7.37 -16.22 11.54
N GLY A 193 -8.49 -16.27 10.84
CA GLY A 193 -8.95 -15.16 9.98
C GLY A 193 -9.26 -13.88 10.75
N THR A 194 -9.82 -13.98 11.98
CA THR A 194 -10.02 -12.79 12.84
C THR A 194 -8.70 -12.15 13.22
N ARG A 195 -7.66 -12.93 13.50
CA ARG A 195 -6.32 -12.42 13.79
C ARG A 195 -5.71 -11.73 12.58
N CYS A 196 -5.79 -12.32 11.40
CA CYS A 196 -5.32 -11.71 10.14
C CYS A 196 -6.06 -10.40 9.83
N ALA A 197 -7.36 -10.34 10.07
CA ALA A 197 -8.17 -9.14 9.84
C ALA A 197 -7.72 -7.94 10.69
N GLY A 198 -7.41 -8.16 11.97
CA GLY A 198 -6.94 -7.11 12.87
C GLY A 198 -5.60 -6.51 12.46
N GLU A 199 -4.69 -7.30 11.92
CA GLU A 199 -3.42 -6.80 11.41
C GLU A 199 -3.59 -5.82 10.26
N VAL A 200 -4.58 -6.07 9.40
CA VAL A 200 -4.89 -5.18 8.26
C VAL A 200 -5.60 -3.92 8.73
N ALA A 201 -6.69 -4.05 9.49
CA ALA A 201 -7.69 -3.01 9.64
C ALA A 201 -8.32 -2.90 11.04
N ALA A 202 -7.66 -3.34 12.12
CA ALA A 202 -8.08 -2.96 13.46
C ALA A 202 -8.15 -1.44 13.57
N ALA A 203 -9.23 -0.92 14.16
CA ALA A 203 -9.53 0.51 14.17
C ALA A 203 -8.61 1.26 15.13
N ALA A 204 -8.17 2.46 14.75
CA ALA A 204 -7.34 3.28 15.61
C ALA A 204 -8.16 4.18 16.55
N ASN A 205 -7.62 4.45 17.73
CA ASN A 205 -8.15 5.39 18.71
C ASN A 205 -9.55 5.03 19.24
N ASN A 206 -9.84 3.75 19.35
CA ASN A 206 -11.10 3.24 19.90
C ASN A 206 -10.93 2.65 21.34
N GLY A 207 -9.70 2.59 21.85
CA GLY A 207 -9.38 2.07 23.18
C GLY A 207 -9.41 0.55 23.28
N VAL A 208 -9.36 -0.16 22.15
CA VAL A 208 -9.44 -1.63 22.08
C VAL A 208 -8.19 -2.14 21.33
N CYS A 209 -7.56 -3.20 21.84
CA CYS A 209 -6.41 -3.88 21.25
C CYS A 209 -5.32 -2.93 20.72
N GLY A 210 -4.86 -3.13 19.51
CA GLY A 210 -3.90 -2.28 18.81
C GLY A 210 -4.50 -1.64 17.57
N VAL A 211 -3.70 -1.46 16.53
CA VAL A 211 -4.17 -0.83 15.28
C VAL A 211 -3.76 -1.65 14.06
N GLY A 212 -4.59 -1.69 13.06
CA GLY A 212 -4.24 -2.25 11.76
C GLY A 212 -3.26 -1.35 11.00
N VAL A 213 -2.46 -1.94 10.13
CA VAL A 213 -1.55 -1.19 9.24
C VAL A 213 -2.35 -0.16 8.42
N ALA A 214 -3.54 -0.52 7.97
CA ALA A 214 -4.47 0.32 7.22
C ALA A 214 -5.77 0.51 8.02
N TYR A 215 -5.68 1.12 9.19
CA TYR A 215 -6.74 1.19 10.20
C TYR A 215 -8.04 1.89 9.77
N ASN A 216 -8.08 2.50 8.59
CA ASN A 216 -9.28 3.06 7.95
C ASN A 216 -9.68 2.32 6.66
N ALA A 217 -9.02 1.19 6.33
CA ALA A 217 -9.48 0.32 5.25
C ALA A 217 -10.76 -0.41 5.65
N LYS A 218 -11.57 -0.78 4.67
CA LYS A 218 -12.68 -1.70 4.88
C LYS A 218 -12.16 -3.14 4.87
N ILE A 219 -12.71 -3.97 5.74
CA ILE A 219 -12.28 -5.34 5.96
C ILE A 219 -13.45 -6.31 5.87
N GLY A 220 -13.31 -7.31 5.05
CA GLY A 220 -14.22 -8.43 4.99
C GLY A 220 -13.53 -9.75 5.29
N GLY A 221 -14.29 -10.81 5.36
CA GLY A 221 -13.78 -12.16 5.52
C GLY A 221 -14.60 -13.18 4.75
N VAL A 222 -13.93 -14.14 4.18
CA VAL A 222 -14.55 -15.31 3.54
C VAL A 222 -14.26 -16.53 4.37
N ARG A 223 -15.30 -17.10 4.98
CA ARG A 223 -15.19 -18.36 5.70
C ARG A 223 -15.18 -19.49 4.69
N MET A 224 -14.02 -20.11 4.49
CA MET A 224 -13.80 -21.15 3.50
C MET A 224 -12.97 -22.34 4.01
N LEU A 225 -12.25 -22.20 5.12
CA LEU A 225 -11.36 -23.23 5.65
C LEU A 225 -12.00 -24.11 6.75
N ASP A 226 -13.19 -23.78 7.21
CA ASP A 226 -13.91 -24.53 8.27
C ASP A 226 -14.84 -25.63 7.69
N GLY A 227 -14.44 -26.21 6.55
CA GLY A 227 -15.14 -27.28 5.85
C GLY A 227 -14.24 -28.00 4.86
N GLU A 228 -14.84 -28.77 3.94
CA GLU A 228 -14.08 -29.38 2.83
C GLU A 228 -13.68 -28.32 1.81
N VAL A 229 -12.40 -28.11 1.63
CA VAL A 229 -11.87 -27.18 0.62
C VAL A 229 -11.76 -27.90 -0.74
N THR A 230 -12.54 -27.44 -1.70
CA THR A 230 -12.53 -27.93 -3.07
C THR A 230 -12.17 -26.82 -4.05
N ASP A 231 -11.84 -27.16 -5.30
CA ASP A 231 -11.57 -26.17 -6.36
C ASP A 231 -12.73 -25.17 -6.55
N VAL A 232 -13.98 -25.60 -6.29
CA VAL A 232 -15.16 -24.71 -6.34
C VAL A 232 -15.14 -23.71 -5.17
N VAL A 233 -14.82 -24.17 -3.96
CA VAL A 233 -14.72 -23.34 -2.75
C VAL A 233 -13.63 -22.29 -2.92
N GLU A 234 -12.46 -22.71 -3.40
CA GLU A 234 -11.34 -21.79 -3.65
C GLU A 234 -11.70 -20.76 -4.73
N ALA A 235 -12.23 -21.21 -5.86
CA ALA A 235 -12.59 -20.33 -6.96
C ALA A 235 -13.67 -19.33 -6.57
N HIS A 236 -14.68 -19.74 -5.79
CA HIS A 236 -15.72 -18.86 -5.28
C HIS A 236 -15.13 -17.78 -4.37
N SER A 237 -14.24 -18.18 -3.44
CA SER A 237 -13.56 -17.28 -2.52
C SER A 237 -12.66 -16.27 -3.25
N LEU A 238 -11.87 -16.73 -4.23
CA LEU A 238 -10.96 -15.90 -5.02
C LEU A 238 -11.67 -14.96 -6.00
N SER A 239 -12.94 -15.19 -6.31
CA SER A 239 -13.72 -14.40 -7.27
C SER A 239 -14.87 -13.64 -6.63
N LEU A 240 -14.95 -13.56 -5.30
CA LEU A 240 -15.99 -12.80 -4.58
C LEU A 240 -15.87 -11.31 -4.94
N ASN A 241 -16.95 -10.71 -5.41
CA ASN A 241 -17.10 -9.26 -5.66
C ASN A 241 -15.85 -8.53 -6.19
N PRO A 242 -15.26 -8.92 -7.35
CA PRO A 242 -13.97 -8.42 -7.81
C PRO A 242 -14.00 -6.96 -8.28
N GLN A 243 -15.17 -6.34 -8.35
CA GLN A 243 -15.31 -4.90 -8.62
C GLN A 243 -15.34 -4.07 -7.34
N HIS A 244 -15.60 -4.69 -6.19
CA HIS A 244 -15.67 -4.06 -4.89
C HIS A 244 -14.41 -4.33 -4.06
N ILE A 245 -13.96 -5.58 -4.02
CA ILE A 245 -12.77 -5.99 -3.28
C ILE A 245 -11.51 -5.64 -4.08
N HIS A 246 -10.59 -4.91 -3.44
CA HIS A 246 -9.33 -4.51 -4.05
C HIS A 246 -8.22 -5.53 -3.80
N ILE A 247 -8.15 -6.07 -2.59
CA ILE A 247 -7.08 -6.94 -2.10
C ILE A 247 -7.70 -8.19 -1.46
N TYR A 248 -7.20 -9.35 -1.87
CA TYR A 248 -7.50 -10.65 -1.27
C TYR A 248 -6.24 -11.11 -0.53
N SER A 249 -6.36 -11.37 0.76
CA SER A 249 -5.25 -11.86 1.60
C SER A 249 -5.52 -13.30 2.00
N ALA A 250 -4.63 -14.20 1.63
CA ALA A 250 -4.70 -15.63 1.91
C ALA A 250 -3.48 -16.08 2.70
N SER A 251 -3.74 -16.74 3.82
CA SER A 251 -2.71 -17.28 4.71
C SER A 251 -2.84 -18.79 4.85
N TRP A 252 -3.02 -19.49 3.72
CA TRP A 252 -3.21 -20.92 3.60
C TRP A 252 -2.60 -21.45 2.30
N GLY A 253 -2.48 -22.75 2.15
CA GLY A 253 -1.94 -23.42 0.98
C GLY A 253 -1.92 -24.93 1.14
N PRO A 254 -1.14 -25.66 0.30
CA PRO A 254 -0.87 -27.08 0.48
C PRO A 254 -0.25 -27.39 1.84
N GLU A 255 -0.16 -28.69 2.18
CA GLU A 255 0.52 -29.12 3.40
C GLU A 255 2.02 -28.78 3.35
N ASP A 256 2.51 -28.18 4.44
CA ASP A 256 3.91 -27.75 4.62
C ASP A 256 4.77 -28.94 5.16
N ASP A 257 4.76 -30.07 4.46
CA ASP A 257 5.36 -31.34 4.92
C ASP A 257 6.69 -31.71 4.24
N GLY A 258 7.18 -30.87 3.33
CA GLY A 258 8.39 -31.11 2.55
C GLY A 258 8.27 -32.21 1.49
N LYS A 259 7.05 -32.68 1.20
CA LYS A 259 6.78 -33.79 0.27
C LYS A 259 5.65 -33.50 -0.69
N SER A 260 4.75 -32.59 -0.33
CA SER A 260 3.58 -32.24 -1.12
C SER A 260 3.94 -31.28 -2.24
N LEU A 261 3.43 -31.57 -3.43
CA LEU A 261 3.47 -30.68 -4.58
C LEU A 261 2.03 -30.49 -5.05
N ASP A 262 1.47 -29.35 -4.72
CA ASP A 262 0.08 -29.04 -5.03
C ASP A 262 -0.08 -27.53 -5.38
N GLY A 263 -1.27 -27.14 -5.81
CA GLY A 263 -1.56 -25.75 -6.19
C GLY A 263 -2.97 -25.61 -6.74
N PRO A 264 -3.32 -24.42 -7.23
CA PRO A 264 -4.65 -24.13 -7.71
C PRO A 264 -5.07 -25.07 -8.83
N ALA A 265 -6.23 -25.70 -8.68
CA ALA A 265 -6.82 -26.53 -9.71
C ALA A 265 -7.46 -25.63 -10.81
N LYS A 266 -8.26 -26.19 -11.68
CA LYS A 266 -8.73 -25.50 -12.91
C LYS A 266 -9.54 -24.24 -12.61
N LEU A 267 -10.50 -24.30 -11.68
CA LEU A 267 -11.40 -23.18 -11.39
C LEU A 267 -10.67 -22.07 -10.62
N ALA A 268 -9.83 -22.43 -9.66
CA ALA A 268 -9.02 -21.47 -8.95
C ALA A 268 -8.03 -20.74 -9.87
N LYS A 269 -7.39 -21.43 -10.83
CA LYS A 269 -6.57 -20.79 -11.87
C LYS A 269 -7.35 -19.81 -12.72
N GLU A 270 -8.57 -20.16 -13.11
CA GLU A 270 -9.45 -19.29 -13.87
C GLU A 270 -9.90 -18.08 -13.04
N ALA A 271 -10.17 -18.26 -11.73
CA ALA A 271 -10.49 -17.17 -10.81
C ALA A 271 -9.34 -16.17 -10.68
N PHE A 272 -8.10 -16.62 -10.57
CA PHE A 272 -6.93 -15.73 -10.62
C PHE A 272 -6.87 -14.95 -11.93
N LEU A 273 -7.00 -15.63 -13.07
CA LEU A 273 -6.93 -15.00 -14.39
C LEU A 273 -8.04 -13.95 -14.57
N GLN A 274 -9.27 -14.26 -14.18
CA GLN A 274 -10.36 -13.29 -14.21
C GLN A 274 -10.15 -12.14 -13.24
N GLY A 275 -9.66 -12.41 -12.04
CA GLY A 275 -9.33 -11.39 -11.05
C GLY A 275 -8.35 -10.36 -11.59
N ILE A 276 -7.21 -10.81 -12.15
CA ILE A 276 -6.19 -9.90 -12.66
C ILE A 276 -6.58 -9.19 -13.96
N THR A 277 -7.50 -9.74 -14.75
CA THR A 277 -7.90 -9.14 -16.03
C THR A 277 -9.14 -8.26 -15.93
N LYS A 278 -10.11 -8.62 -15.08
CA LYS A 278 -11.40 -7.96 -14.96
C LYS A 278 -11.62 -7.24 -13.63
N GLY A 279 -10.96 -7.68 -12.56
CA GLY A 279 -11.12 -7.08 -11.23
C GLY A 279 -10.74 -5.61 -11.21
N ARG A 280 -11.29 -4.87 -10.25
CA ARG A 280 -11.01 -3.43 -10.06
C ARG A 280 -11.17 -2.60 -11.34
N GLY A 281 -12.23 -2.85 -12.11
CA GLY A 281 -12.47 -2.14 -13.36
C GLY A 281 -11.42 -2.40 -14.45
N GLY A 282 -10.76 -3.56 -14.44
CA GLY A 282 -9.70 -3.94 -15.39
C GLY A 282 -8.27 -3.61 -14.92
N LEU A 283 -8.09 -2.99 -13.75
CA LEU A 283 -6.79 -2.78 -13.14
C LEU A 283 -6.21 -4.07 -12.51
N GLY A 284 -7.07 -5.04 -12.26
CA GLY A 284 -6.78 -6.34 -11.69
C GLY A 284 -6.85 -6.38 -10.16
N SER A 285 -7.45 -7.42 -9.63
CA SER A 285 -7.45 -7.76 -8.21
C SER A 285 -6.03 -8.03 -7.73
N ILE A 286 -5.74 -7.69 -6.48
CA ILE A 286 -4.43 -7.92 -5.87
C ILE A 286 -4.55 -9.11 -4.91
N PHE A 287 -3.76 -10.16 -5.15
CA PHE A 287 -3.73 -11.37 -4.34
C PHE A 287 -2.44 -11.40 -3.52
N VAL A 288 -2.56 -11.36 -2.20
CA VAL A 288 -1.43 -11.43 -1.25
C VAL A 288 -1.44 -12.80 -0.60
N TRP A 289 -0.30 -13.47 -0.56
CA TRP A 289 -0.21 -14.87 -0.13
C TRP A 289 0.92 -15.09 0.85
N ALA A 290 0.67 -15.87 1.92
CA ALA A 290 1.70 -16.33 2.84
C ALA A 290 2.56 -17.41 2.17
N SER A 291 3.89 -17.36 2.38
CA SER A 291 4.82 -18.24 1.66
C SER A 291 4.95 -19.65 2.19
N GLY A 292 4.31 -19.98 3.34
CA GLY A 292 4.35 -21.30 3.95
C GLY A 292 5.21 -21.37 5.22
N ASN A 293 5.04 -22.42 6.01
CA ASN A 293 5.62 -22.59 7.35
C ASN A 293 6.40 -23.92 7.51
N GLY A 294 6.73 -24.59 6.41
CA GLY A 294 7.39 -25.91 6.38
C GLY A 294 8.91 -25.89 6.56
N GLY A 295 9.49 -24.80 7.06
CA GLY A 295 10.95 -24.70 7.17
C GLY A 295 11.62 -25.81 8.00
N ARG A 296 10.97 -26.34 9.04
CA ARG A 296 11.47 -27.50 9.81
C ARG A 296 11.46 -28.80 9.01
N GLU A 297 10.50 -28.93 8.11
CA GLU A 297 10.34 -30.10 7.25
C GLU A 297 11.18 -29.97 5.96
N GLN A 298 12.04 -28.93 5.89
CA GLN A 298 12.84 -28.60 4.72
C GLN A 298 11.99 -28.40 3.46
N ASP A 299 10.78 -27.86 3.61
CA ASP A 299 9.88 -27.57 2.52
C ASP A 299 10.35 -26.38 1.69
N SER A 300 9.83 -26.28 0.48
CA SER A 300 10.15 -25.21 -0.46
C SER A 300 8.87 -24.64 -1.08
N CYS A 301 8.63 -23.36 -0.87
CA CYS A 301 7.49 -22.67 -1.44
C CYS A 301 7.48 -22.62 -2.98
N ASN A 302 8.52 -23.12 -3.66
CA ASN A 302 8.44 -23.38 -5.11
C ASN A 302 7.52 -24.58 -5.44
N CYS A 303 7.25 -25.46 -4.46
CA CYS A 303 6.35 -26.62 -4.61
C CYS A 303 4.88 -26.26 -4.33
N ASP A 304 4.61 -25.06 -3.83
CA ASP A 304 3.28 -24.50 -3.63
C ASP A 304 2.88 -23.66 -4.85
N GLY A 305 1.89 -24.12 -5.60
CA GLY A 305 1.42 -23.46 -6.81
C GLY A 305 0.67 -22.15 -6.58
N TYR A 306 0.27 -21.81 -5.34
CA TYR A 306 -0.31 -20.51 -4.99
C TYR A 306 0.79 -19.47 -4.79
N THR A 307 1.81 -19.78 -3.99
CA THR A 307 2.95 -18.88 -3.74
C THR A 307 3.84 -18.74 -4.97
N ASN A 308 3.94 -19.79 -5.80
CA ASN A 308 4.72 -19.80 -7.03
C ASN A 308 3.94 -19.27 -8.26
N SER A 309 2.73 -18.78 -8.04
CA SER A 309 1.92 -18.15 -9.08
C SER A 309 2.45 -16.75 -9.44
N ILE A 310 2.46 -16.41 -10.73
CA ILE A 310 2.76 -15.04 -11.18
C ILE A 310 1.69 -14.02 -10.80
N TYR A 311 0.51 -14.49 -10.38
CA TYR A 311 -0.65 -13.64 -10.04
C TYR A 311 -0.69 -13.24 -8.57
N THR A 312 0.11 -13.89 -7.72
CA THR A 312 0.15 -13.63 -6.29
C THR A 312 1.40 -12.84 -5.88
N LEU A 313 1.26 -12.08 -4.81
CA LEU A 313 2.40 -11.50 -4.07
C LEU A 313 2.71 -12.43 -2.91
N SER A 314 3.69 -13.30 -3.10
CA SER A 314 4.16 -14.21 -2.05
C SER A 314 4.99 -13.45 -1.02
N ILE A 315 4.60 -13.55 0.24
CA ILE A 315 5.18 -12.83 1.38
C ILE A 315 5.71 -13.81 2.41
N SER A 316 6.97 -13.68 2.75
CA SER A 316 7.60 -14.46 3.79
C SER A 316 7.80 -13.64 5.09
N SER A 317 8.48 -14.22 6.05
CA SER A 317 8.61 -13.66 7.40
C SER A 317 10.05 -13.35 7.78
N THR A 318 10.22 -12.33 8.64
CA THR A 318 11.44 -12.07 9.40
C THR A 318 11.11 -11.78 10.86
N THR A 319 12.03 -12.11 11.77
CA THR A 319 11.84 -11.87 13.20
C THR A 319 12.15 -10.42 13.58
N GLN A 320 11.83 -10.03 14.82
CA GLN A 320 12.17 -8.73 15.37
C GLN A 320 13.68 -8.41 15.26
N SER A 321 14.54 -9.41 15.38
CA SER A 321 16.00 -9.24 15.30
C SER A 321 16.54 -9.33 13.87
N GLY A 322 15.69 -9.43 12.86
CA GLY A 322 16.10 -9.54 11.46
C GLY A 322 16.60 -10.94 11.07
N ASN A 323 16.28 -11.94 11.87
CA ASN A 323 16.63 -13.35 11.58
C ASN A 323 15.54 -14.02 10.75
N VAL A 324 15.93 -15.10 10.07
CA VAL A 324 14.98 -16.01 9.43
C VAL A 324 14.29 -16.83 10.50
N PRO A 325 12.96 -16.83 10.57
CA PRO A 325 12.27 -17.68 11.51
C PRO A 325 12.41 -19.16 11.12
N TRP A 326 12.32 -20.01 12.11
CA TRP A 326 12.50 -21.46 11.97
C TRP A 326 11.49 -22.14 11.02
N TYR A 327 10.34 -21.50 10.80
CA TYR A 327 9.29 -22.00 9.92
C TYR A 327 9.41 -21.50 8.48
N SER A 328 10.30 -20.55 8.19
CA SER A 328 10.43 -19.95 6.86
C SER A 328 10.91 -20.95 5.82
N GLU A 329 10.28 -20.94 4.66
CA GLU A 329 10.64 -21.76 3.52
C GLU A 329 11.52 -20.99 2.53
N PRO A 330 12.60 -21.61 2.01
CA PRO A 330 13.41 -21.01 0.97
C PRO A 330 12.80 -21.26 -0.41
N CYS A 331 12.54 -20.22 -1.18
CA CYS A 331 12.11 -20.34 -2.58
C CYS A 331 12.40 -19.07 -3.39
N SER A 332 12.34 -19.18 -4.71
CA SER A 332 12.59 -18.07 -5.64
C SER A 332 11.35 -17.23 -5.96
N SER A 333 10.16 -17.70 -5.58
CA SER A 333 8.87 -17.05 -5.87
C SER A 333 8.52 -15.92 -4.90
N THR A 334 9.10 -15.91 -3.70
CA THR A 334 8.86 -14.88 -2.68
C THR A 334 9.28 -13.49 -3.19
N LEU A 335 8.34 -12.54 -3.16
CA LEU A 335 8.59 -11.17 -3.62
C LEU A 335 9.12 -10.26 -2.52
N ALA A 336 8.65 -10.44 -1.29
CA ALA A 336 9.00 -9.61 -0.15
C ALA A 336 8.80 -10.35 1.18
N THR A 337 9.25 -9.70 2.24
CA THR A 337 9.13 -10.18 3.63
C THR A 337 8.54 -9.07 4.49
N THR A 338 7.71 -9.44 5.45
CA THR A 338 7.31 -8.57 6.56
C THR A 338 7.68 -9.22 7.89
N PHE A 339 7.36 -8.58 8.99
CA PHE A 339 7.68 -9.08 10.32
C PHE A 339 6.69 -10.16 10.78
N SER A 340 7.21 -11.09 11.60
CA SER A 340 6.43 -12.06 12.35
C SER A 340 7.20 -12.53 13.58
N SER A 341 6.76 -13.60 14.22
CA SER A 341 7.42 -14.21 15.36
C SER A 341 8.75 -14.89 14.97
N GLY A 342 9.56 -15.18 15.96
CA GLY A 342 10.83 -15.87 15.79
C GLY A 342 11.09 -16.91 16.88
N ASN A 343 12.28 -16.85 17.45
CA ASN A 343 12.71 -17.75 18.52
C ASN A 343 12.00 -17.44 19.85
N PRO A 344 11.98 -18.39 20.79
CA PRO A 344 11.51 -18.12 22.14
C PRO A 344 12.18 -16.89 22.74
N GLY A 345 11.37 -15.93 23.24
CA GLY A 345 11.83 -14.66 23.77
C GLY A 345 11.78 -13.48 22.80
N GLU A 346 11.62 -13.70 21.50
CA GLU A 346 11.30 -12.64 20.54
C GLU A 346 9.81 -12.33 20.55
N LYS A 347 9.46 -11.05 20.31
CA LYS A 347 8.08 -10.60 20.27
C LYS A 347 7.38 -11.17 19.04
N GLN A 348 6.10 -11.44 19.20
CA GLN A 348 5.22 -11.90 18.15
C GLN A 348 4.31 -10.77 17.67
N ILE A 349 3.32 -11.07 16.84
CA ILE A 349 2.40 -10.09 16.26
C ILE A 349 1.20 -9.88 17.18
N VAL A 350 0.81 -8.62 17.34
CA VAL A 350 -0.29 -8.17 18.19
C VAL A 350 -1.50 -7.85 17.32
N THR A 351 -2.65 -8.46 17.62
CA THR A 351 -3.85 -8.31 16.81
C THR A 351 -5.13 -8.65 17.59
N THR A 352 -6.27 -8.59 16.91
CA THR A 352 -7.56 -9.08 17.41
C THR A 352 -7.58 -10.60 17.58
N ASP A 353 -8.43 -11.12 18.47
CA ASP A 353 -8.66 -12.55 18.67
C ASP A 353 -10.15 -12.82 18.89
N LEU A 354 -10.55 -14.09 18.83
CA LEU A 354 -11.95 -14.47 19.06
C LEU A 354 -12.46 -14.07 20.44
N ARG A 355 -13.79 -13.95 20.53
CA ARG A 355 -14.53 -13.58 21.74
C ARG A 355 -14.20 -12.18 22.22
N GLN A 356 -14.06 -11.27 21.25
CA GLN A 356 -13.78 -9.84 21.47
C GLN A 356 -12.47 -9.62 22.27
N LYS A 357 -11.51 -10.51 22.12
CA LYS A 357 -10.21 -10.44 22.80
C LYS A 357 -9.13 -9.89 21.88
N CYS A 358 -7.99 -9.60 22.50
CA CYS A 358 -6.75 -9.26 21.81
C CYS A 358 -5.71 -10.38 22.04
N THR A 359 -4.73 -10.46 21.18
CA THR A 359 -3.59 -11.37 21.35
C THR A 359 -2.29 -10.66 21.03
N ASP A 360 -1.20 -11.08 21.67
CA ASP A 360 0.17 -10.69 21.36
C ASP A 360 1.03 -11.89 20.88
N SER A 361 0.36 -12.94 20.42
CA SER A 361 0.98 -14.24 20.10
C SER A 361 0.55 -14.78 18.73
N HIS A 362 0.37 -13.90 17.73
CA HIS A 362 0.17 -14.34 16.35
C HIS A 362 1.51 -14.56 15.65
N THR A 363 1.60 -15.58 14.78
CA THR A 363 2.86 -16.15 14.30
C THR A 363 2.75 -16.72 12.89
N GLY A 364 3.89 -17.10 12.31
CA GLY A 364 3.98 -17.74 10.99
C GLY A 364 3.99 -16.71 9.85
N THR A 365 4.10 -17.20 8.64
CA THR A 365 3.91 -16.38 7.42
C THR A 365 2.48 -15.88 7.30
N SER A 366 1.56 -16.52 8.02
CA SER A 366 0.17 -16.09 8.19
C SER A 366 0.02 -14.70 8.82
N ALA A 367 0.95 -14.28 9.68
CA ALA A 367 0.96 -12.93 10.21
C ALA A 367 1.68 -11.94 9.27
N SER A 368 2.57 -12.42 8.42
CA SER A 368 3.31 -11.55 7.50
C SER A 368 2.49 -11.10 6.29
N ALA A 369 1.68 -11.97 5.72
CA ALA A 369 0.86 -11.64 4.55
C ALA A 369 -0.18 -10.53 4.83
N PRO A 370 -0.93 -10.55 5.95
CA PRO A 370 -1.85 -9.45 6.29
C PRO A 370 -1.15 -8.10 6.50
N LEU A 371 0.03 -8.07 7.12
CA LEU A 371 0.81 -6.83 7.23
C LEU A 371 1.18 -6.26 5.86
N ALA A 372 1.56 -7.12 4.91
CA ALA A 372 1.81 -6.72 3.53
C ALA A 372 0.52 -6.22 2.85
N ALA A 373 -0.61 -6.90 3.05
CA ALA A 373 -1.91 -6.46 2.53
C ALA A 373 -2.29 -5.07 3.04
N GLY A 374 -2.03 -4.79 4.32
CA GLY A 374 -2.21 -3.46 4.90
C GLY A 374 -1.32 -2.38 4.26
N ILE A 375 -0.03 -2.68 4.01
CA ILE A 375 0.89 -1.75 3.31
C ILE A 375 0.41 -1.50 1.87
N ILE A 376 -0.06 -2.53 1.20
CA ILE A 376 -0.63 -2.44 -0.15
C ILE A 376 -1.90 -1.59 -0.13
N ALA A 377 -2.74 -1.69 0.91
CA ALA A 377 -3.92 -0.85 1.07
C ALA A 377 -3.54 0.63 1.24
N LEU A 378 -2.52 0.96 2.04
CA LEU A 378 -1.98 2.34 2.12
C LEU A 378 -1.49 2.84 0.75
N THR A 379 -0.88 1.94 -0.03
CA THR A 379 -0.37 2.25 -1.37
C THR A 379 -1.50 2.53 -2.35
N LEU A 380 -2.57 1.76 -2.32
CA LEU A 380 -3.76 1.97 -3.14
C LEU A 380 -4.50 3.27 -2.79
N GLU A 381 -4.61 3.63 -1.50
CA GLU A 381 -5.16 4.94 -1.11
C GLU A 381 -4.37 6.07 -1.75
N ALA A 382 -3.05 5.96 -1.82
CA ALA A 382 -2.20 6.95 -2.46
C ALA A 382 -2.41 7.02 -3.98
N ASN A 383 -2.70 5.89 -4.63
CA ASN A 383 -2.99 5.83 -6.07
C ASN A 383 -3.85 4.60 -6.44
N MET A 384 -5.15 4.79 -6.50
CA MET A 384 -6.12 3.74 -6.87
C MET A 384 -5.97 3.22 -8.31
N ASN A 385 -5.25 3.93 -9.18
CA ASN A 385 -5.06 3.54 -10.59
C ASN A 385 -3.90 2.56 -10.81
N LEU A 386 -3.22 2.13 -9.76
CA LEU A 386 -2.18 1.10 -9.86
C LEU A 386 -2.81 -0.22 -10.32
N THR A 387 -2.22 -0.80 -11.35
CA THR A 387 -2.58 -2.16 -11.77
C THR A 387 -2.02 -3.20 -10.80
N TRP A 388 -2.54 -4.43 -10.86
CA TRP A 388 -1.97 -5.54 -10.10
C TRP A 388 -0.48 -5.73 -10.39
N ARG A 389 -0.06 -5.48 -11.62
CA ARG A 389 1.34 -5.62 -12.04
C ARG A 389 2.22 -4.46 -11.55
N ASP A 390 1.68 -3.22 -11.56
CA ASP A 390 2.37 -2.07 -10.96
C ASP A 390 2.64 -2.32 -9.48
N MET A 391 1.68 -2.93 -8.76
CA MET A 391 1.83 -3.25 -7.35
C MET A 391 2.99 -4.24 -7.12
N GLN A 392 3.11 -5.29 -7.91
CA GLN A 392 4.24 -6.22 -7.83
C GLN A 392 5.59 -5.49 -8.07
N HIS A 393 5.65 -4.63 -9.08
CA HIS A 393 6.85 -3.83 -9.35
C HIS A 393 7.18 -2.87 -8.20
N LEU A 394 6.17 -2.25 -7.59
CA LEU A 394 6.36 -1.37 -6.43
C LEU A 394 6.91 -2.14 -5.25
N VAL A 395 6.33 -3.29 -4.91
CA VAL A 395 6.82 -4.15 -3.83
C VAL A 395 8.29 -4.48 -4.03
N VAL A 396 8.67 -4.97 -5.21
CA VAL A 396 10.06 -5.32 -5.52
C VAL A 396 11.00 -4.12 -5.48
N ARG A 397 10.55 -2.93 -5.93
CA ARG A 397 11.42 -1.73 -6.01
C ARG A 397 11.55 -0.99 -4.68
N THR A 398 10.54 -1.07 -3.81
CA THR A 398 10.51 -0.33 -2.55
C THR A 398 10.97 -1.16 -1.36
N SER A 399 10.95 -2.49 -1.47
CA SER A 399 11.51 -3.38 -0.47
C SER A 399 13.00 -3.13 -0.27
N ARG A 400 13.44 -3.17 0.97
CA ARG A 400 14.83 -2.88 1.36
C ARG A 400 15.42 -4.10 2.06
N PRO A 401 16.75 -4.31 1.98
CA PRO A 401 17.41 -5.40 2.72
C PRO A 401 17.16 -5.37 4.22
N GLY A 402 16.81 -4.19 4.77
CA GLY A 402 16.61 -4.03 6.20
C GLY A 402 17.87 -4.38 6.99
N HIS A 403 17.68 -4.94 8.19
CA HIS A 403 18.77 -5.48 9.01
C HIS A 403 18.78 -7.01 8.99
N LEU A 404 18.40 -7.62 7.85
CA LEU A 404 18.39 -9.07 7.71
C LEU A 404 19.83 -9.60 7.82
N SER A 405 20.07 -10.39 8.85
CA SER A 405 21.40 -10.90 9.22
C SER A 405 21.74 -12.24 8.58
N ALA A 406 21.04 -12.63 7.54
CA ALA A 406 21.24 -13.93 6.90
C ALA A 406 22.53 -13.96 6.04
N VAL A 407 23.17 -15.13 6.00
CA VAL A 407 24.43 -15.36 5.27
C VAL A 407 24.24 -15.87 3.84
N ASP A 408 23.03 -16.21 3.48
CA ASP A 408 22.65 -16.92 2.24
C ASP A 408 22.06 -16.01 1.15
N TRP A 409 22.39 -14.72 1.19
CA TRP A 409 22.05 -13.77 0.13
C TRP A 409 22.62 -14.20 -1.22
N LYS A 410 21.76 -14.34 -2.23
CA LYS A 410 22.13 -14.69 -3.60
C LYS A 410 21.70 -13.60 -4.58
N THR A 411 22.33 -13.57 -5.74
CA THR A 411 21.90 -12.72 -6.85
C THR A 411 21.01 -13.53 -7.78
N ASN A 412 19.81 -13.04 -8.04
CA ASN A 412 18.86 -13.71 -8.94
C ASN A 412 19.23 -13.51 -10.42
N GLY A 413 18.51 -14.18 -11.33
CA GLY A 413 18.76 -14.15 -12.76
C GLY A 413 18.65 -12.77 -13.44
N VAL A 414 18.05 -11.76 -12.77
CA VAL A 414 17.97 -10.36 -13.25
C VAL A 414 18.99 -9.45 -12.55
N GLY A 415 20.02 -10.01 -11.91
CA GLY A 415 21.11 -9.28 -11.30
C GLY A 415 20.78 -8.56 -9.98
N ARG A 416 19.64 -8.85 -9.39
CA ARG A 416 19.28 -8.28 -8.07
C ARG A 416 19.81 -9.17 -6.97
N ARG A 417 20.59 -8.58 -6.05
CA ARG A 417 20.99 -9.23 -4.83
C ARG A 417 19.79 -9.24 -3.89
N GLY A 418 19.29 -10.43 -3.62
CA GLY A 418 18.29 -10.69 -2.62
C GLY A 418 18.73 -11.91 -1.86
N ARG A 419 18.42 -11.96 -0.60
CA ARG A 419 17.90 -13.18 -0.06
C ARG A 419 16.52 -13.29 -0.66
N GLU A 420 15.96 -14.45 -0.70
CA GLU A 420 14.59 -14.68 -1.17
C GLU A 420 13.56 -13.71 -0.55
N GLN A 421 14.02 -12.75 0.30
CA GLN A 421 13.18 -11.90 1.11
C GLN A 421 13.80 -10.53 1.35
N ALA A 422 13.27 -9.51 0.70
CA ALA A 422 13.51 -8.13 1.10
C ALA A 422 12.32 -7.60 1.91
N ILE A 423 12.58 -6.93 3.03
CA ILE A 423 11.51 -6.39 3.88
C ILE A 423 10.70 -5.36 3.10
N LEU A 424 9.40 -5.59 3.00
CA LEU A 424 8.44 -4.61 2.52
C LEU A 424 8.30 -3.53 3.60
N LYS A 425 8.89 -2.37 3.35
CA LYS A 425 8.69 -1.17 4.18
C LYS A 425 7.81 -0.19 3.43
N GLY A 426 6.86 0.39 4.11
CA GLY A 426 6.18 1.58 3.62
C GLY A 426 7.26 2.57 3.20
N SER A 427 7.37 2.86 1.91
CA SER A 427 8.44 3.72 1.39
C SER A 427 8.33 5.12 2.00
N GLY A 428 9.46 5.72 2.31
CA GLY A 428 9.57 7.16 2.57
C GLY A 428 9.03 7.99 1.39
N PRO A 429 9.06 9.30 1.43
CA PRO A 429 8.08 10.19 0.79
C PRO A 429 7.69 9.72 -0.60
N TRP A 430 6.42 9.41 -0.73
CA TRP A 430 5.77 9.10 -2.00
C TRP A 430 5.94 10.30 -2.93
N LYS A 431 6.87 10.23 -3.85
CA LYS A 431 7.11 11.24 -4.89
C LYS A 431 6.50 10.80 -6.20
#